data_7077cac4c763986b2a6a5437ad435fd8
#
_entry.id   7077cac4c763986b2a6a5437ad435fd8
#
_cell.length_a   1.000
_cell.length_b   1.000
_cell.length_c   1.000
_cell.angle_alpha   90.00
_cell.angle_beta   90.00
_cell.angle_gamma   90.00
#
_symmetry.space_group_name_H-M   'P 1'
#
loop_
_entity.id
_entity.type
_entity.pdbx_description
1 polymer ?
#
loop_
_entity_poly.entity_id
_entity_poly.type
_entity_poly.pdbx_seq_one_letter_code
_entity_poly.pdbx_strand_id
1 'polypeptide(L)'
;MVYIFERTNLYYLIKERTMTKKLTFLGIETSCDETAAAVIRENDNGTADILSNIVSSQIDEHKKFGGVVPELAARAHLENIEYIIDTALSESKLSIEQIDGVAAT
;
A
#
# COMPACT_ATOMS: atom_id res chain seq x y z
N MET A 1 -2.84 -11.19 12.11
CA MET A 1 -3.92 -11.36 11.13
C MET A 1 -4.00 -10.09 10.29
N VAL A 2 -4.01 -10.23 8.98
CA VAL A 2 -4.10 -9.12 8.03
C VAL A 2 -5.54 -9.04 7.52
N TYR A 3 -6.09 -7.81 7.49
CA TYR A 3 -7.42 -7.54 6.97
C TYR A 3 -7.32 -6.68 5.72
N ILE A 4 -8.12 -6.97 4.70
CA ILE A 4 -8.23 -6.17 3.48
C ILE A 4 -9.42 -5.22 3.63
N PHE A 5 -9.20 -3.92 3.41
CA PHE A 5 -10.20 -2.88 3.63
C PHE A 5 -10.66 -2.27 2.30
N GLU A 6 -11.96 -2.26 2.13
CA GLU A 6 -12.59 -1.44 1.10
C GLU A 6 -13.34 -0.24 1.69
N ARG A 7 -13.64 -0.20 3.00
CA ARG A 7 -14.47 0.85 3.62
C ARG A 7 -14.19 1.10 5.10
N THR A 8 -14.51 2.30 5.54
CA THR A 8 -14.31 2.88 6.87
C THR A 8 -14.83 2.05 8.06
N ASN A 9 -15.90 1.28 7.88
CA ASN A 9 -16.51 0.53 8.98
C ASN A 9 -15.61 -0.57 9.56
N LEU A 10 -14.75 -1.15 8.74
CA LEU A 10 -13.85 -2.22 9.19
C LEU A 10 -12.72 -1.68 10.06
N TYR A 11 -12.27 -0.45 9.82
CA TYR A 11 -11.30 0.24 10.67
C TYR A 11 -11.80 0.33 12.12
N TYR A 12 -13.04 0.75 12.33
CA TYR A 12 -13.62 0.87 13.66
C TYR A 12 -13.75 -0.48 14.38
N LEU A 13 -14.12 -1.53 13.68
CA LEU A 13 -14.20 -2.88 14.25
C LEU A 13 -12.84 -3.39 14.73
N ILE A 14 -11.79 -3.16 13.94
CA ILE A 14 -10.42 -3.52 14.34
C ILE A 14 -9.97 -2.66 15.51
N LYS A 15 -10.27 -1.38 15.49
CA LYS A 15 -9.92 -0.44 16.55
C LYS A 15 -10.55 -0.81 17.89
N GLU A 16 -11.82 -1.21 17.91
CA GLU A 16 -12.49 -1.70 19.11
C GLU A 16 -11.80 -2.93 19.72
N ARG A 17 -11.26 -3.82 18.88
CA ARG A 17 -10.57 -5.03 19.33
C ARG A 17 -9.13 -4.78 19.80
N THR A 18 -8.53 -3.69 19.38
CA THR A 18 -7.10 -3.39 19.61
C THR A 18 -6.88 -2.01 20.26
N MET A 19 -7.79 -1.58 21.13
CA MET A 19 -7.86 -0.22 21.69
C MET A 19 -6.56 0.35 22.27
N THR A 20 -5.63 -0.51 22.70
CA THR A 20 -4.33 -0.09 23.29
C THR A 20 -3.17 -0.17 22.28
N LYS A 21 -3.41 -0.66 21.08
CA LYS A 21 -2.38 -0.86 20.06
C LYS A 21 -2.50 0.16 18.93
N LYS A 22 -1.39 0.76 18.54
CA LYS A 22 -1.29 1.56 17.31
C LYS A 22 -1.38 0.64 16.10
N LEU A 23 -2.33 0.91 15.21
CA LEU A 23 -2.52 0.12 14.00
C LEU A 23 -1.49 0.51 12.93
N THR A 24 -1.01 -0.50 12.23
CA THR A 24 -0.07 -0.36 11.11
C THR A 24 -0.71 -0.94 9.85
N PHE A 25 -0.73 -0.16 8.77
CA PHE A 25 -1.35 -0.53 7.51
C PHE A 25 -0.35 -0.53 6.38
N LEU A 26 -0.54 -1.48 5.46
CA LEU A 26 0.09 -1.48 4.14
C LEU A 26 -0.92 -0.96 3.12
N GLY A 27 -0.61 0.16 2.47
CA GLY A 27 -1.37 0.69 1.35
C GLY A 27 -0.75 0.24 0.04
N ILE A 28 -1.58 -0.16 -0.92
CA ILE A 28 -1.17 -0.58 -2.26
C ILE A 28 -1.99 0.20 -3.28
N GLU A 29 -1.31 0.84 -4.23
CA GLU A 29 -1.92 1.60 -5.31
C GLU A 29 -1.40 1.08 -6.65
N THR A 30 -2.31 0.64 -7.51
CA THR A 30 -2.00 0.10 -8.84
C THR A 30 -2.87 0.70 -9.94
N SER A 31 -3.40 1.89 -9.74
CA SER A 31 -4.15 2.57 -10.79
C SER A 31 -3.22 3.13 -11.86
N CYS A 32 -3.70 3.16 -13.10
CA CYS A 32 -3.03 3.75 -14.26
C CYS A 32 -1.59 3.24 -14.47
N ASP A 33 -0.60 4.10 -14.28
CA ASP A 33 0.78 3.90 -14.70
C ASP A 33 1.79 3.88 -13.53
N GLU A 34 1.32 3.75 -12.30
CA GLU A 34 2.18 3.65 -11.12
C GLU A 34 1.84 2.42 -10.30
N THR A 35 2.87 1.73 -9.82
CA THR A 35 2.75 0.70 -8.78
C THR A 35 3.37 1.27 -7.51
N ALA A 36 2.61 1.38 -6.46
CA ALA A 36 3.09 1.97 -5.22
C ALA A 36 2.67 1.15 -4.00
N ALA A 37 3.49 1.19 -2.96
CA ALA A 37 3.16 0.65 -1.65
C ALA A 37 3.73 1.56 -0.57
N ALA A 38 2.98 1.72 0.51
CA ALA A 38 3.37 2.51 1.66
C ALA A 38 3.01 1.78 2.95
N VAL A 39 3.84 1.91 3.96
CA VAL A 39 3.54 1.46 5.32
C VAL A 39 3.31 2.68 6.18
N ILE A 40 2.16 2.73 6.83
CA ILE A 40 1.77 3.81 7.73
C ILE A 40 1.43 3.26 9.10
N ARG A 41 1.68 4.04 10.14
CA ARG A 41 1.32 3.73 11.53
C ARG A 41 0.52 4.87 12.14
N GLU A 42 -0.61 4.55 12.74
CA GLU A 42 -1.43 5.55 13.41
C GLU A 42 -0.73 6.15 14.63
N ASN A 43 -1.03 7.40 14.91
CA ASN A 43 -0.65 8.14 16.11
C ASN A 43 -1.84 8.31 17.03
N ASP A 44 -1.59 8.58 18.32
CA ASP A 44 -2.64 8.77 19.33
C ASP A 44 -3.55 9.99 19.05
N ASN A 45 -3.07 10.94 18.26
CA ASN A 45 -3.81 12.17 17.93
C ASN A 45 -4.67 12.08 16.64
N GLY A 46 -4.85 10.89 16.08
CA GLY A 46 -5.63 10.68 14.85
C GLY A 46 -4.86 10.95 13.55
N THR A 47 -3.57 11.25 13.62
CA THR A 47 -2.68 11.32 12.45
C THR A 47 -1.98 9.99 12.22
N ALA A 48 -1.15 9.90 11.19
CA ALA A 48 -0.32 8.72 10.93
C ALA A 48 1.09 9.13 10.51
N ASP A 49 2.06 8.29 10.87
CA ASP A 49 3.42 8.39 10.37
C ASP A 49 3.58 7.52 9.13
N ILE A 50 4.24 8.06 8.12
CA ILE A 50 4.63 7.31 6.92
C ILE A 50 5.98 6.64 7.23
N LEU A 51 5.97 5.32 7.39
CA LEU A 51 7.19 4.56 7.69
C LEU A 51 7.97 4.22 6.41
N SER A 52 7.27 4.05 5.30
CA SER A 52 7.86 3.88 3.97
C SER A 52 6.87 4.30 2.90
N ASN A 53 7.38 4.70 1.74
CA ASN A 53 6.57 5.03 0.57
C ASN A 53 7.40 4.77 -0.68
N ILE A 54 7.02 3.74 -1.43
CA ILE A 54 7.74 3.27 -2.62
C ILE A 54 6.83 3.43 -3.82
N VAL A 55 7.33 4.08 -4.85
CA VAL A 55 6.59 4.30 -6.11
C VAL A 55 7.44 3.87 -7.29
N SER A 56 6.86 3.07 -8.17
CA SER A 56 7.42 2.70 -9.46
C SER A 56 6.53 3.24 -10.58
N SER A 57 7.04 4.16 -11.38
CA SER A 57 6.31 4.78 -12.47
C SER A 57 6.58 4.08 -13.80
N GLN A 58 5.53 3.96 -14.63
CA GLN A 58 5.58 3.42 -15.99
C GLN A 58 5.53 4.53 -17.05
N ILE A 59 5.72 5.78 -16.67
CA ILE A 59 5.55 6.93 -17.59
C ILE A 59 6.37 6.76 -18.86
N ASP A 60 7.63 6.35 -18.75
CA ASP A 60 8.52 6.19 -19.92
C ASP A 60 8.08 5.06 -20.85
N GLU A 61 7.47 4.01 -20.32
CA GLU A 61 6.97 2.88 -21.10
C GLU A 61 5.73 3.25 -21.91
N HIS A 62 4.83 4.06 -21.33
CA HIS A 62 3.60 4.50 -21.99
C HIS A 62 3.78 5.70 -22.92
N LYS A 63 4.80 6.51 -22.70
CA LYS A 63 5.07 7.75 -23.44
C LYS A 63 5.16 7.53 -24.95
N LYS A 64 5.76 6.44 -25.41
CA LYS A 64 5.86 6.08 -26.83
C LYS A 64 4.51 5.85 -27.51
N PHE A 65 3.44 5.60 -26.72
CA PHE A 65 2.08 5.40 -27.23
C PHE A 65 1.17 6.62 -27.03
N GLY A 66 1.72 7.73 -26.51
CA GLY A 66 0.98 8.96 -26.28
C GLY A 66 0.07 8.97 -25.05
N GLY A 67 0.14 7.93 -24.21
CA GLY A 67 -0.66 7.82 -23.00
C GLY A 67 -0.67 6.39 -22.45
N VAL A 68 -1.40 6.18 -21.37
CA VAL A 68 -1.48 4.88 -20.70
C VAL A 68 -2.10 3.81 -21.62
N VAL A 69 -1.41 2.68 -21.76
CA VAL A 69 -1.89 1.48 -22.45
C VAL A 69 -2.33 0.48 -21.38
N PRO A 70 -3.65 0.24 -21.18
CA PRO A 70 -4.16 -0.53 -20.03
C PRO A 70 -3.58 -1.94 -19.91
N GLU A 71 -3.40 -2.66 -21.01
CA GLU A 71 -2.83 -4.01 -20.99
C GLU A 71 -1.36 -4.02 -20.55
N LEU A 72 -0.55 -3.08 -21.04
CA LEU A 72 0.84 -2.93 -20.61
C LEU A 72 0.93 -2.52 -19.14
N ALA A 73 0.06 -1.62 -18.71
CA ALA A 73 -0.02 -1.20 -17.32
C ALA A 73 -0.33 -2.39 -16.39
N ALA A 74 -1.32 -3.20 -16.73
CA ALA A 74 -1.68 -4.37 -15.93
C ALA A 74 -0.53 -5.37 -15.80
N ARG A 75 0.21 -5.64 -16.87
CA ARG A 75 1.39 -6.51 -16.83
C ARG A 75 2.52 -5.95 -15.97
N ALA A 76 2.81 -4.67 -16.12
CA ALA A 76 3.85 -4.01 -15.33
C ALA A 76 3.51 -4.00 -13.84
N HIS A 77 2.24 -3.80 -13.45
CA HIS A 77 1.80 -3.93 -12.06
C HIS A 77 2.06 -5.33 -11.50
N LEU A 78 1.71 -6.38 -12.26
CA LEU A 78 1.97 -7.77 -11.85
C LEU A 78 3.46 -8.07 -11.65
N GLU A 79 4.32 -7.56 -12.54
CA GLU A 79 5.76 -7.78 -12.46
C GLU A 79 6.42 -7.04 -11.29
N ASN A 80 5.90 -5.87 -10.92
CA ASN A 80 6.52 -4.99 -9.95
C ASN A 80 5.95 -5.10 -8.54
N ILE A 81 4.72 -5.58 -8.36
CA ILE A 81 3.99 -5.46 -7.10
C ILE A 81 4.70 -6.18 -5.94
N GLU A 82 5.22 -7.37 -6.16
CA GLU A 82 5.94 -8.12 -5.13
C GLU A 82 7.18 -7.37 -4.65
N TYR A 83 7.99 -6.91 -5.59
CA TYR A 83 9.20 -6.14 -5.29
C TYR A 83 8.88 -4.83 -4.54
N ILE A 84 7.83 -4.12 -4.96
CA ILE A 84 7.42 -2.85 -4.34
C ILE A 84 6.93 -3.06 -2.91
N ILE A 85 6.14 -4.11 -2.67
CA ILE A 85 5.67 -4.47 -1.32
C ILE A 85 6.85 -4.87 -0.43
N ASP A 86 7.73 -5.73 -0.91
CA ASP A 86 8.90 -6.17 -0.15
C ASP A 86 9.82 -5.00 0.19
N THR A 87 10.02 -4.09 -0.75
CA THR A 87 10.80 -2.87 -0.53
C THR A 87 10.14 -1.97 0.52
N ALA A 88 8.82 -1.77 0.45
CA ALA A 88 8.09 -0.96 1.43
C ALA A 88 8.19 -1.56 2.84
N LEU A 89 8.04 -2.86 2.99
CA LEU A 89 8.22 -3.55 4.27
C LEU A 89 9.65 -3.42 4.77
N SER A 90 10.64 -3.67 3.93
CA SER A 90 12.06 -3.56 4.28
C SER A 90 12.44 -2.15 4.75
N GLU A 91 12.02 -1.12 4.02
CA GLU A 91 12.31 0.27 4.41
C GLU A 91 11.56 0.70 5.68
N SER A 92 10.37 0.16 5.93
CA SER A 92 9.64 0.40 7.18
C SER A 92 10.27 -0.31 8.38
N LYS A 93 11.18 -1.26 8.14
CA LYS A 93 11.79 -2.16 9.14
C LYS A 93 10.77 -3.04 9.86
N LEU A 94 9.66 -3.35 9.18
CA LEU A 94 8.61 -4.23 9.68
C LEU A 94 8.49 -5.47 8.79
N SER A 95 8.01 -6.56 9.40
CA SER A 95 7.60 -7.77 8.70
C SER A 95 6.11 -7.74 8.39
N ILE A 96 5.65 -8.59 7.49
CA ILE A 96 4.22 -8.69 7.13
C ILE A 96 3.35 -9.05 8.35
N GLU A 97 3.87 -9.81 9.30
CA GLU A 97 3.16 -10.18 10.52
C GLU A 97 2.87 -9.00 11.44
N GLN A 98 3.59 -7.90 11.28
CA GLN A 98 3.39 -6.66 12.04
C GLN A 98 2.36 -5.71 11.38
N ILE A 99 1.87 -6.05 10.20
CA ILE A 99 0.84 -5.31 9.48
C ILE A 99 -0.53 -5.75 9.99
N ASP A 100 -1.34 -4.80 10.43
CA ASP A 100 -2.68 -5.04 10.96
C ASP A 100 -3.74 -5.06 9.88
N GLY A 101 -3.52 -4.36 8.77
CA GLY A 101 -4.46 -4.32 7.66
C GLY A 101 -3.81 -3.88 6.35
N VAL A 102 -4.46 -4.23 5.24
CA VAL A 102 -4.06 -3.85 3.89
C VAL A 102 -5.19 -3.07 3.23
N ALA A 103 -4.87 -1.93 2.67
CA ALA A 103 -5.76 -1.14 1.82
C ALA A 103 -5.20 -1.17 0.40
N ALA A 104 -6.04 -1.50 -0.57
CA ALA A 104 -5.64 -1.60 -1.97
C ALA A 104 -6.64 -0.90 -2.90
N THR A 105 -6.12 -0.29 -3.95
CA THR A 105 -6.90 0.31 -5.04
C THR A 105 -6.54 -0.31 -6.37
#